data_016b9fa557c372784a6157ff74023dc6
#
_entry.id   016b9fa557c372784a6157ff74023dc6
#
_cell.length_a   1.000
_cell.length_b   1.000
_cell.length_c   1.000
_cell.angle_alpha   90.00
_cell.angle_beta   90.00
_cell.angle_gamma   90.00
#
_symmetry.space_group_name_H-M   'P 1'
#
loop_
_entity.id
_entity.type
_entity.pdbx_description
1 polymer ?
#
loop_
_entity_poly.entity_id
_entity_poly.type
_entity_poly.pdbx_seq_one_letter_code
_entity_poly.pdbx_strand_id
1 'polypeptide(L)'
;MLYILFKYLLTPFFWLFYRPKVKNFGRLFFRGRGILISNHFSLGDPIRLAMVAPRPIHFMAKQELFDTPVKRFFLKGLLAFPVYRKQADMVSLKQAMSVLEKNHIFGIFPEGRRSLTGELDSFEKG
;
A
#
# COMPACT_ATOMS: atom_id res chain seq x y z
N MET A 1 -3.73 -6.89 -14.03
CA MET A 1 -2.88 -7.97 -14.60
C MET A 1 -1.43 -7.89 -14.12
N LEU A 2 -0.77 -6.72 -14.24
CA LEU A 2 0.63 -6.54 -13.82
C LEU A 2 0.87 -6.80 -12.32
N TYR A 3 -0.04 -6.38 -11.44
CA TYR A 3 0.01 -6.68 -10.00
C TYR A 3 0.07 -8.19 -9.72
N ILE A 4 -0.80 -8.94 -10.35
CA ILE A 4 -0.89 -10.41 -10.18
C ILE A 4 0.42 -11.07 -10.63
N LEU A 5 0.93 -10.66 -11.80
CA LEU A 5 2.20 -11.16 -12.32
C LEU A 5 3.35 -10.90 -11.35
N PHE A 6 3.52 -9.66 -10.90
CA PHE A 6 4.57 -9.30 -9.92
C PHE A 6 4.39 -10.05 -8.61
N LYS A 7 3.17 -10.15 -8.11
CA LYS A 7 2.90 -10.86 -6.87
C LYS A 7 3.31 -12.32 -6.95
N TYR A 8 2.84 -13.06 -7.93
CA TYR A 8 3.17 -14.49 -8.04
C TYR A 8 4.65 -14.74 -8.37
N LEU A 9 5.28 -13.86 -9.14
CA LEU A 9 6.70 -13.97 -9.46
C LEU A 9 7.58 -13.65 -8.26
N LEU A 10 7.29 -12.59 -7.51
CA LEU A 10 8.15 -12.08 -6.45
C LEU A 10 7.86 -12.70 -5.07
N THR A 11 6.65 -13.16 -4.81
CA THR A 11 6.26 -13.71 -3.50
C THR A 11 7.13 -14.90 -3.06
N PRO A 12 7.44 -15.91 -3.90
CA PRO A 12 8.28 -17.02 -3.49
C PRO A 12 9.67 -16.57 -3.03
N PHE A 13 10.30 -15.66 -3.79
CA PHE A 13 11.60 -15.08 -3.44
C PHE A 13 11.52 -14.28 -2.14
N PHE A 14 10.47 -13.48 -1.99
CA PHE A 14 10.24 -12.70 -0.78
C PHE A 14 10.14 -13.61 0.45
N TRP A 15 9.34 -14.66 0.40
CA TRP A 15 9.20 -15.59 1.52
C TRP A 15 10.48 -16.38 1.80
N LEU A 16 11.25 -16.71 0.78
CA LEU A 16 12.53 -17.42 0.93
C LEU A 16 13.60 -16.55 1.60
N PHE A 17 13.75 -15.28 1.16
CA PHE A 17 14.82 -14.40 1.62
C PHE A 17 14.44 -13.61 2.87
N TYR A 18 13.23 -13.04 2.94
CA TYR A 18 12.80 -12.21 4.07
C TYR A 18 12.22 -13.01 5.23
N ARG A 19 11.68 -14.21 4.98
CA ARG A 19 11.05 -15.08 5.99
C ARG A 19 10.17 -14.31 6.97
N PRO A 20 9.15 -13.55 6.50
CA PRO A 20 8.37 -12.67 7.35
C PRO A 20 7.66 -13.46 8.44
N LYS A 21 7.76 -12.98 9.69
CA LYS A 21 7.00 -13.54 10.81
C LYS A 21 5.64 -12.88 10.86
N VAL A 22 4.60 -13.55 10.38
CA VAL A 22 3.23 -13.04 10.38
C VAL A 22 2.44 -13.69 11.50
N LYS A 23 2.07 -12.89 12.49
CA LYS A 23 1.14 -13.34 13.55
C LYS A 23 -0.30 -13.17 13.07
N ASN A 24 -1.17 -14.11 13.45
CA ASN A 24 -2.60 -14.08 13.10
C ASN A 24 -2.89 -13.96 11.58
N PHE A 25 -2.08 -14.62 10.76
CA PHE A 25 -2.18 -14.59 9.30
C PHE A 25 -3.61 -14.85 8.79
N GLY A 26 -4.36 -15.73 9.46
CA GLY A 26 -5.76 -16.04 9.12
C GLY A 26 -6.68 -14.82 9.10
N ARG A 27 -6.40 -13.76 9.87
CA ARG A 27 -7.20 -12.53 9.87
C ARG A 27 -7.08 -11.73 8.57
N LEU A 28 -6.07 -11.99 7.75
CA LEU A 28 -5.93 -11.35 6.43
C LEU A 28 -6.88 -11.93 5.37
N PHE A 29 -7.52 -13.08 5.65
CA PHE A 29 -8.47 -13.74 4.75
C PHE A 29 -9.92 -13.29 4.97
N PHE A 30 -10.13 -12.01 5.23
CA PHE A 30 -11.48 -11.45 5.28
C PHE A 30 -12.06 -11.20 3.88
N ARG A 31 -13.38 -11.19 3.77
CA ARG A 31 -14.10 -10.86 2.54
C ARG A 31 -14.62 -9.42 2.59
N GLY A 32 -14.86 -8.84 1.41
CA GLY A 32 -15.37 -7.47 1.30
C GLY A 32 -14.30 -6.39 1.37
N ARG A 33 -14.74 -5.17 1.60
CA ARG A 33 -13.88 -3.99 1.72
C ARG A 33 -13.16 -3.94 3.06
N GLY A 34 -11.98 -3.35 3.07
CA GLY A 34 -11.22 -3.17 4.29
C GLY A 34 -10.18 -2.07 4.18
N ILE A 35 -9.80 -1.49 5.31
CA ILE A 35 -8.70 -0.54 5.41
C ILE A 35 -7.56 -1.22 6.18
N LEU A 36 -6.40 -1.28 5.55
CA LEU A 36 -5.17 -1.76 6.16
C LEU A 36 -4.36 -0.57 6.63
N ILE A 37 -4.11 -0.49 7.92
CA ILE A 37 -3.31 0.57 8.53
C ILE A 37 -1.97 -0.01 8.96
N SER A 38 -0.88 0.64 8.60
CA SER A 38 0.48 0.23 8.96
C SER A 38 1.37 1.44 9.23
N ASN A 39 2.35 1.27 10.09
CA ASN A 39 3.48 2.18 10.20
C ASN A 39 4.36 2.11 8.95
N HIS A 40 5.14 3.16 8.70
CA HIS A 40 5.94 3.31 7.49
C HIS A 40 7.41 3.55 7.80
N PHE A 41 8.26 2.57 7.53
CA PHE A 41 9.70 2.66 7.76
C PHE A 41 10.50 2.77 6.46
N SER A 42 10.02 2.16 5.40
CA SER A 42 10.78 1.96 4.18
C SER A 42 9.90 2.14 2.94
N LEU A 43 10.49 2.59 1.85
CA LEU A 43 9.83 2.61 0.53
C LEU A 43 9.33 1.22 0.10
N GLY A 44 9.92 0.15 0.64
CA GLY A 44 9.53 -1.23 0.35
C GLY A 44 8.32 -1.72 1.13
N ASP A 45 7.81 -1.00 2.13
CA ASP A 45 6.72 -1.49 2.98
C ASP A 45 5.42 -1.79 2.22
N PRO A 46 4.98 -0.97 1.26
CA PRO A 46 3.81 -1.32 0.44
C PRO A 46 4.01 -2.64 -0.31
N ILE A 47 5.22 -2.89 -0.82
CA ILE A 47 5.56 -4.12 -1.53
C ILE A 47 5.55 -5.31 -0.57
N ARG A 48 6.16 -5.16 0.61
CA ARG A 48 6.17 -6.22 1.64
C ARG A 48 4.75 -6.58 2.08
N LEU A 49 3.90 -5.59 2.33
CA LEU A 49 2.49 -5.81 2.67
C LEU A 49 1.74 -6.50 1.52
N ALA A 50 1.99 -6.08 0.28
CA ALA A 50 1.39 -6.71 -0.90
C ALA A 50 1.82 -8.17 -1.08
N MET A 51 3.06 -8.53 -0.73
CA MET A 51 3.56 -9.92 -0.80
C MET A 51 2.98 -10.82 0.30
N VAL A 52 2.70 -10.25 1.47
CA VAL A 52 2.10 -10.99 2.60
C VAL A 52 0.59 -11.11 2.47
N ALA A 53 -0.10 -10.07 2.04
CA ALA A 53 -1.55 -10.06 1.96
C ALA A 53 -2.07 -11.02 0.87
N PRO A 54 -3.11 -11.82 1.14
CA PRO A 54 -3.68 -12.72 0.14
C PRO A 54 -4.41 -11.98 -0.98
N ARG A 55 -4.91 -10.78 -0.70
CA ARG A 55 -5.69 -9.94 -1.62
C ARG A 55 -4.91 -8.69 -2.03
N PRO A 56 -5.18 -8.13 -3.21
CA PRO A 56 -4.59 -6.88 -3.66
C PRO A 56 -4.89 -5.73 -2.69
N ILE A 57 -3.87 -4.91 -2.41
CA ILE A 57 -3.97 -3.70 -1.59
C ILE A 57 -3.68 -2.50 -2.49
N HIS A 58 -4.55 -1.50 -2.42
CA HIS A 58 -4.37 -0.22 -3.12
C HIS A 58 -3.77 0.79 -2.14
N PHE A 59 -2.64 1.40 -2.50
CA PHE A 59 -1.95 2.35 -1.64
C PHE A 59 -2.01 3.77 -2.19
N MET A 60 -2.03 4.76 -1.29
CA MET A 60 -1.71 6.14 -1.66
C MET A 60 -0.19 6.33 -1.72
N ALA A 61 0.28 7.01 -2.75
CA ALA A 61 1.69 7.40 -2.88
C ALA A 61 1.80 8.87 -3.28
N LYS A 62 2.87 9.53 -2.85
CA LYS A 62 3.10 10.94 -3.20
C LYS A 62 3.08 11.16 -4.71
N GLN A 63 2.43 12.22 -5.16
CA GLN A 63 2.34 12.58 -6.58
C GLN A 63 3.73 12.66 -7.24
N GLU A 64 4.74 13.15 -6.53
CA GLU A 64 6.11 13.28 -7.03
C GLU A 64 6.76 11.95 -7.40
N LEU A 65 6.26 10.83 -6.85
CA LEU A 65 6.72 9.49 -7.22
C LEU A 65 6.23 9.04 -8.61
N PHE A 66 5.27 9.75 -9.18
CA PHE A 66 4.73 9.47 -10.52
C PHE A 66 5.34 10.37 -11.61
N ASP A 67 6.47 11.03 -11.33
CA ASP A 67 7.12 12.03 -12.18
C ASP A 67 7.60 11.46 -13.54
N THR A 68 8.11 10.24 -13.55
CA THR A 68 8.58 9.59 -14.77
C THR A 68 7.62 8.52 -15.29
N PRO A 69 7.57 8.29 -16.61
CA PRO A 69 6.72 7.24 -17.20
C PRO A 69 7.00 5.85 -16.62
N VAL A 70 8.26 5.53 -16.36
CA VAL A 70 8.68 4.24 -15.80
C VAL A 70 8.16 4.06 -14.38
N LYS A 71 8.39 5.02 -13.49
CA LYS A 71 7.87 4.98 -12.11
C LYS A 71 6.34 4.91 -12.10
N ARG A 72 5.70 5.73 -12.93
CA ARG A 72 4.23 5.73 -13.09
C ARG A 72 3.70 4.37 -13.50
N PHE A 73 4.35 3.70 -14.44
CA PHE A 73 3.98 2.36 -14.89
C PHE A 73 4.07 1.34 -13.74
N PHE A 74 5.19 1.32 -13.02
CA PHE A 74 5.39 0.42 -11.88
C PHE A 74 4.42 0.69 -10.73
N LEU A 75 4.25 1.95 -10.33
CA LEU A 75 3.36 2.31 -9.22
C LEU A 75 1.90 1.98 -9.54
N LYS A 76 1.43 2.29 -10.74
CA LYS A 76 0.09 1.88 -11.19
C LYS A 76 -0.05 0.37 -11.28
N GLY A 77 1.00 -0.32 -11.72
CA GLY A 77 1.05 -1.77 -11.74
C GLY A 77 0.98 -2.40 -10.36
N LEU A 78 1.46 -1.70 -9.32
CA LEU A 78 1.34 -2.06 -7.91
C LEU A 78 0.06 -1.52 -7.25
N LEU A 79 -0.90 -1.03 -8.04
CA LEU A 79 -2.18 -0.48 -7.59
C LEU A 79 -2.04 0.75 -6.68
N ALA A 80 -0.92 1.49 -6.82
CA ALA A 80 -0.75 2.77 -6.15
C ALA A 80 -1.42 3.90 -6.94
N PHE A 81 -2.01 4.85 -6.23
CA PHE A 81 -2.58 6.07 -6.81
C PHE A 81 -2.01 7.33 -6.12
N PRO A 82 -1.92 8.45 -6.85
CA PRO A 82 -1.27 9.65 -6.36
C PRO A 82 -2.10 10.39 -5.33
N VAL A 83 -1.44 11.03 -4.36
CA VAL A 83 -2.02 11.95 -3.39
C VAL A 83 -1.24 13.26 -3.36
N TYR A 84 -1.96 14.37 -3.31
CA TYR A 84 -1.43 15.73 -3.21
C TYR A 84 -1.49 16.19 -1.75
N ARG A 85 -0.33 16.41 -1.12
CA ARG A 85 -0.24 16.69 0.32
C ARG A 85 -0.61 18.11 0.75
N LYS A 86 -0.65 19.06 -0.18
CA LYS A 86 -0.78 20.49 0.15
C LYS A 86 -2.24 21.00 0.31
N GLN A 87 -3.22 20.19 -0.01
CA GLN A 87 -4.64 20.52 0.09
C GLN A 87 -5.41 19.26 0.48
N ALA A 88 -6.56 19.46 1.16
CA ALA A 88 -7.52 18.35 1.32
C ALA A 88 -7.86 17.82 -0.08
N ASP A 89 -7.21 16.72 -0.44
CA ASP A 89 -7.25 16.19 -1.80
C ASP A 89 -8.52 15.36 -1.99
N MET A 90 -9.59 16.03 -2.35
CA MET A 90 -10.88 15.40 -2.65
C MET A 90 -10.78 14.33 -3.75
N VAL A 91 -9.80 14.46 -4.66
CA VAL A 91 -9.59 13.47 -5.73
C VAL A 91 -9.05 12.18 -5.15
N SER A 92 -8.04 12.27 -4.30
CA SER A 92 -7.48 11.09 -3.61
C SER A 92 -8.48 10.44 -2.68
N LEU A 93 -9.29 11.25 -1.96
CA LEU A 93 -10.36 10.72 -1.11
C LEU A 93 -11.41 9.96 -1.92
N LYS A 94 -11.86 10.51 -3.05
CA LYS A 94 -12.80 9.83 -3.97
C LYS A 94 -12.20 8.54 -4.53
N GLN A 95 -10.90 8.52 -4.85
CA GLN A 95 -10.23 7.31 -5.30
C GLN A 95 -10.18 6.24 -4.19
N ALA A 96 -9.85 6.62 -2.95
CA ALA A 96 -9.86 5.70 -1.82
C ALA A 96 -11.26 5.12 -1.57
N MET A 97 -12.30 5.95 -1.63
CA MET A 97 -13.68 5.50 -1.51
C MET A 97 -14.07 4.54 -2.65
N SER A 98 -13.70 4.86 -3.89
CA SER A 98 -13.96 3.98 -5.03
C SER A 98 -13.28 2.59 -4.89
N VAL A 99 -12.09 2.54 -4.28
CA VAL A 99 -11.43 1.26 -3.93
C VAL A 99 -12.30 0.45 -2.98
N LEU A 100 -12.82 1.09 -1.94
CA LEU A 100 -13.67 0.43 -0.93
C LEU A 100 -15.03 0.00 -1.51
N GLU A 101 -15.66 0.84 -2.34
CA GLU A 101 -16.93 0.53 -3.00
C GLU A 101 -16.84 -0.71 -3.90
N LYS A 102 -15.68 -0.93 -4.52
CA LYS A 102 -15.38 -2.14 -5.32
C LYS A 102 -15.00 -3.36 -4.48
N ASN A 103 -15.21 -3.32 -3.17
CA ASN A 103 -14.82 -4.38 -2.24
C ASN A 103 -13.31 -4.71 -2.25
N HIS A 104 -12.47 -3.73 -2.53
CA HIS A 104 -11.03 -3.86 -2.46
C HIS A 104 -10.48 -3.43 -1.08
N ILE A 105 -9.18 -3.67 -0.87
CA ILE A 105 -8.46 -3.25 0.34
C ILE A 105 -7.74 -1.94 0.03
N PHE A 106 -7.95 -0.94 0.88
CA PHE A 106 -7.21 0.31 0.87
C PHE A 106 -6.15 0.30 1.95
N GLY A 107 -4.89 0.51 1.57
CA GLY A 107 -3.75 0.58 2.49
C GLY A 107 -3.35 2.02 2.77
N ILE A 108 -3.20 2.36 4.04
CA ILE A 108 -2.80 3.71 4.48
C ILE A 108 -1.65 3.65 5.49
N PHE A 109 -0.72 4.58 5.34
CA PHE A 109 0.32 4.88 6.32
C PHE A 109 -0.02 6.21 6.99
N PRO A 110 -0.68 6.20 8.16
CA PRO A 110 -1.28 7.41 8.73
C PRO A 110 -0.26 8.45 9.21
N GLU A 111 0.99 8.06 9.39
CA GLU A 111 2.10 8.98 9.69
C GLU A 111 2.44 9.91 8.51
N GLY A 112 1.97 9.61 7.31
CA GLY A 112 2.20 10.39 6.10
C GLY A 112 3.67 10.51 5.67
N ARG A 113 4.61 10.04 6.48
CA ARG A 113 6.06 10.03 6.26
C ARG A 113 6.67 8.73 6.79
N ARG A 114 7.91 8.47 6.43
CA ARG A 114 8.66 7.33 6.96
C ARG A 114 9.18 7.67 8.36
N SER A 115 9.01 6.77 9.32
CA SER A 115 9.64 6.88 10.63
C SER A 115 11.16 6.72 10.50
N LEU A 116 11.91 7.58 11.18
CA LEU A 116 13.38 7.50 11.25
C LEU A 116 13.85 6.65 12.43
N THR A 117 13.03 6.57 13.48
CA THR A 117 13.38 5.90 14.74
C THR A 117 12.79 4.50 14.87
N GLY A 118 11.82 4.17 14.04
CA GLY A 118 11.07 2.94 14.17
C GLY A 118 9.89 2.99 15.13
N GLU A 119 9.70 4.11 15.83
CA GLU A 119 8.56 4.35 16.69
C GLU A 119 7.38 4.94 15.89
N LEU A 120 6.17 4.78 16.41
CA LEU A 120 4.98 5.41 15.85
C LEU A 120 5.07 6.93 16.04
N ASP A 121 4.96 7.65 14.94
CA ASP A 121 4.91 9.12 14.93
C ASP A 121 3.45 9.62 14.97
N SER A 122 3.29 10.94 15.11
CA SER A 122 1.97 11.56 15.05
C SER A 122 1.29 11.30 13.71
N PHE A 123 0.00 11.02 13.74
CA PHE A 123 -0.79 10.82 12.53
C PHE A 123 -1.10 12.18 11.87
N GLU A 124 -0.99 12.21 10.55
CA GLU A 124 -1.43 13.34 9.75
C GLU A 124 -2.96 13.48 9.88
N LYS A 125 -3.42 14.69 10.16
CA LYS A 125 -4.85 15.00 10.13
C LYS A 125 -5.28 15.04 8.65
N GLY A 126 -6.14 14.12 8.28
CA GLY A 126 -6.77 14.07 6.96
C GLY A 126 -7.82 15.16 6.78
#